data_23dc35586a2d0f75a2600bba28a08bec
#
_entry.id   23dc35586a2d0f75a2600bba28a08bec
#
_cell.length_a   1.000
_cell.length_b   1.000
_cell.length_c   1.000
_cell.angle_alpha   90.00
_cell.angle_beta   90.00
_cell.angle_gamma   90.00
#
_symmetry.space_group_name_H-M   'P 1'
#
loop_
_entity.id
_entity.type
_entity.pdbx_description
1 polymer ?
#
loop_
_entity_poly.entity_id
_entity_poly.type
_entity_poly.pdbx_seq_one_letter_code
_entity_poly.pdbx_strand_id
1 'polypeptide(L)'
;MGECVQVRLLKQGDLSDIVSIHMHAFEGFFLTTLGNSFLKTYYKSVLKTKDSILAGAYIDQKLVGFGVGAFLAKGYNKRLVRNSLFPFLWEGVKLLFYKPKAIVQLKNNFRKTGEQKDDGRYAELYSIAVEPDVGIRGIGSAII
;
A
#
# COMPACT_ATOMS: atom_id res chain seq x y z
N MET A 1 24.81 15.93 14.01
CA MET A 1 23.94 15.00 14.75
C MET A 1 23.38 14.02 13.74
N GLY A 2 23.54 12.73 13.95
CA GLY A 2 22.97 11.73 13.06
C GLY A 2 21.45 11.73 13.21
N GLU A 3 20.72 11.89 12.10
CA GLU A 3 19.27 11.74 12.10
C GLU A 3 18.93 10.29 12.50
N CYS A 4 18.24 10.13 13.61
CA CYS A 4 17.90 8.81 14.14
C CYS A 4 16.60 8.34 13.45
N VAL A 5 16.71 7.29 12.64
CA VAL A 5 15.56 6.64 12.05
C VAL A 5 14.85 5.78 13.10
N GLN A 6 13.58 6.06 13.37
CA GLN A 6 12.73 5.28 14.26
C GLN A 6 11.75 4.44 13.45
N VAL A 7 11.68 3.15 13.72
CA VAL A 7 10.69 2.25 13.10
C VAL A 7 9.55 2.02 14.10
N ARG A 8 8.32 2.28 13.65
CA ARG A 8 7.11 2.06 14.46
C ARG A 8 5.93 1.68 13.56
N LEU A 9 4.83 1.24 14.18
CA LEU A 9 3.61 0.91 13.45
C LEU A 9 2.99 2.15 12.80
N LEU A 10 2.57 1.98 11.55
CA LEU A 10 1.78 2.98 10.83
C LEU A 10 0.42 3.19 11.50
N LYS A 11 -0.06 4.42 11.45
CA LYS A 11 -1.35 4.85 12.00
C LYS A 11 -2.22 5.50 10.94
N GLN A 12 -3.50 5.68 11.21
CA GLN A 12 -4.44 6.38 10.30
C GLN A 12 -3.98 7.82 9.97
N GLY A 13 -3.29 8.48 10.91
CA GLY A 13 -2.73 9.81 10.70
C GLY A 13 -1.63 9.87 9.65
N ASP A 14 -0.97 8.74 9.37
CA ASP A 14 0.12 8.64 8.38
C ASP A 14 -0.40 8.47 6.93
N LEU A 15 -1.72 8.34 6.74
CA LEU A 15 -2.32 8.00 5.44
C LEU A 15 -1.89 8.94 4.30
N SER A 16 -1.85 10.25 4.55
CA SER A 16 -1.46 11.23 3.54
C SER A 16 0.01 11.09 3.15
N ASP A 17 0.88 10.84 4.12
CA ASP A 17 2.31 10.66 3.90
C ASP A 17 2.59 9.33 3.17
N ILE A 18 1.89 8.25 3.54
CA ILE A 18 1.97 6.95 2.84
C ILE A 18 1.63 7.13 1.35
N VAL A 19 0.52 7.81 1.06
CA VAL A 19 0.09 8.04 -0.33
C VAL A 19 1.08 8.92 -1.08
N SER A 20 1.61 9.97 -0.46
CA SER A 20 2.63 10.85 -1.04
C SER A 20 3.90 10.07 -1.38
N ILE A 21 4.43 9.30 -0.44
CA ILE A 21 5.62 8.46 -0.65
C ILE A 21 5.37 7.44 -1.76
N HIS A 22 4.18 6.79 -1.78
CA HIS A 22 3.83 5.86 -2.84
C HIS A 22 3.85 6.52 -4.22
N MET A 23 3.24 7.69 -4.35
CA MET A 23 3.17 8.43 -5.61
C MET A 23 4.56 8.79 -6.14
N HIS A 24 5.49 9.18 -5.25
CA HIS A 24 6.87 9.52 -5.61
C HIS A 24 7.73 8.29 -5.90
N ALA A 25 7.68 7.28 -5.02
CA ALA A 25 8.55 6.11 -5.14
C ALA A 25 8.12 5.15 -6.26
N PHE A 26 6.83 5.11 -6.59
CA PHE A 26 6.24 4.20 -7.58
C PHE A 26 5.65 4.95 -8.79
N GLU A 27 6.30 6.02 -9.22
CA GLU A 27 5.90 6.72 -10.44
C GLU A 27 5.85 5.77 -11.64
N GLY A 28 4.74 5.80 -12.40
CA GLY A 28 4.52 4.93 -13.55
C GLY A 28 4.04 3.51 -13.23
N PHE A 29 4.01 3.09 -11.98
CA PHE A 29 3.45 1.79 -11.60
C PHE A 29 1.92 1.80 -11.67
N PHE A 30 1.33 0.60 -11.86
CA PHE A 30 -0.11 0.48 -12.08
C PHE A 30 -0.97 1.12 -10.99
N LEU A 31 -0.71 0.85 -9.71
CA LEU A 31 -1.50 1.44 -8.62
C LEU A 31 -1.40 2.97 -8.58
N THR A 32 -0.24 3.52 -8.89
CA THR A 32 -0.03 4.98 -9.00
C THR A 32 -0.88 5.57 -10.11
N THR A 33 -1.06 4.86 -11.23
CA THR A 33 -1.90 5.31 -12.35
C THR A 33 -3.39 5.38 -12.02
N LEU A 34 -3.86 4.67 -10.99
CA LEU A 34 -5.24 4.74 -10.51
C LEU A 34 -5.57 6.06 -9.80
N GLY A 35 -4.54 6.77 -9.35
CA GLY A 35 -4.63 8.11 -8.80
C GLY A 35 -4.72 8.18 -7.28
N ASN A 36 -4.56 9.39 -6.77
CA ASN A 36 -4.46 9.68 -5.34
C ASN A 36 -5.71 9.21 -4.54
N SER A 37 -6.91 9.42 -5.08
CA SER A 37 -8.17 9.03 -4.43
C SER A 37 -8.25 7.51 -4.22
N PHE A 38 -7.90 6.73 -5.24
CA PHE A 38 -7.86 5.28 -5.14
C PHE A 38 -6.81 4.83 -4.11
N LEU A 39 -5.60 5.38 -4.16
CA LEU A 39 -4.54 5.06 -3.20
C LEU A 39 -4.94 5.37 -1.75
N LYS A 40 -5.61 6.50 -1.51
CA LYS A 40 -6.16 6.81 -0.18
C LYS A 40 -7.14 5.75 0.29
N THR A 41 -8.06 5.33 -0.56
CA THR A 41 -9.03 4.27 -0.24
C THR A 41 -8.32 2.95 0.03
N TYR A 42 -7.35 2.57 -0.81
CA TYR A 42 -6.56 1.36 -0.65
C TYR A 42 -5.79 1.34 0.68
N TYR A 43 -4.96 2.35 0.96
CA TYR A 43 -4.17 2.39 2.18
C TYR A 43 -5.01 2.57 3.44
N LYS A 44 -6.11 3.31 3.37
CA LYS A 44 -7.09 3.38 4.48
C LYS A 44 -7.66 2.01 4.82
N SER A 45 -7.93 1.18 3.81
CA SER A 45 -8.38 -0.21 4.01
C SER A 45 -7.27 -1.08 4.60
N VAL A 46 -6.03 -0.96 4.09
CA VAL A 46 -4.85 -1.66 4.63
C VAL A 46 -4.67 -1.35 6.12
N LEU A 47 -4.69 -0.07 6.49
CA LEU A 47 -4.54 0.38 7.88
C LEU A 47 -5.65 -0.12 8.82
N LYS A 48 -6.82 -0.47 8.31
CA LYS A 48 -7.97 -1.00 9.08
C LYS A 48 -8.01 -2.52 9.13
N THR A 49 -7.31 -3.20 8.26
CA THR A 49 -7.35 -4.67 8.16
C THR A 49 -6.42 -5.29 9.21
N LYS A 50 -6.98 -6.12 10.09
CA LYS A 50 -6.27 -6.66 11.27
C LYS A 50 -5.04 -7.49 10.97
N ASP A 51 -5.03 -8.21 9.85
CA ASP A 51 -3.90 -9.05 9.42
C ASP A 51 -2.90 -8.30 8.53
N SER A 52 -2.99 -6.98 8.45
CA SER A 52 -1.97 -6.18 7.78
C SER A 52 -0.69 -6.06 8.61
N ILE A 53 0.44 -6.19 7.92
CA ILE A 53 1.75 -5.79 8.43
C ILE A 53 1.91 -4.32 8.12
N LEU A 54 2.21 -3.51 9.13
CA LEU A 54 2.24 -2.05 9.05
C LEU A 54 3.52 -1.54 9.69
N ALA A 55 4.53 -1.20 8.90
CA ALA A 55 5.79 -0.65 9.40
C ALA A 55 6.06 0.71 8.78
N GLY A 56 6.42 1.70 9.58
CA GLY A 56 6.81 3.04 9.15
C GLY A 56 8.17 3.44 9.70
N ALA A 57 8.99 4.05 8.88
CA ALA A 57 10.24 4.67 9.27
C ALA A 57 10.08 6.19 9.38
N TYR A 58 10.50 6.76 10.48
CA TYR A 58 10.30 8.16 10.81
C TYR A 58 11.63 8.85 11.14
N ILE A 59 11.76 10.10 10.70
CA ILE A 59 12.81 11.03 11.10
C ILE A 59 12.10 12.27 11.63
N ASP A 60 12.44 12.71 12.84
CA ASP A 60 11.82 13.87 13.49
C ASP A 60 10.28 13.87 13.42
N GLN A 61 9.69 12.71 13.72
CA GLN A 61 8.24 12.45 13.66
C GLN A 61 7.62 12.44 12.26
N LYS A 62 8.37 12.75 11.21
CA LYS A 62 7.89 12.68 9.82
C LYS A 62 8.10 11.29 9.24
N LEU A 63 7.07 10.74 8.61
CA LEU A 63 7.18 9.48 7.86
C LEU A 63 8.07 9.69 6.63
N VAL A 64 9.12 8.87 6.51
CA VAL A 64 10.06 8.90 5.39
C VAL A 64 10.13 7.59 4.61
N GLY A 65 9.46 6.56 5.10
CA GLY A 65 9.36 5.29 4.42
C GLY A 65 8.33 4.39 5.10
N PHE A 66 7.80 3.44 4.34
CA PHE A 66 6.83 2.49 4.89
C PHE A 66 6.96 1.11 4.25
N GLY A 67 6.51 0.10 4.97
CA GLY A 67 6.30 -1.26 4.47
C GLY A 67 4.91 -1.74 4.87
N VAL A 68 4.17 -2.30 3.91
CA VAL A 68 2.87 -2.91 4.16
C VAL A 68 2.80 -4.29 3.55
N GLY A 69 2.15 -5.20 4.26
CA GLY A 69 2.01 -6.58 3.83
C GLY A 69 0.87 -7.26 4.56
N ALA A 70 0.82 -8.58 4.51
CA ALA A 70 -0.15 -9.40 5.22
C ALA A 70 0.55 -10.52 5.99
N PHE A 71 0.10 -10.81 7.21
CA PHE A 71 0.53 -11.99 7.95
C PHE A 71 0.05 -13.30 7.32
N LEU A 72 -1.12 -13.25 6.64
CA LEU A 72 -1.66 -14.35 5.87
C LEU A 72 -2.02 -13.87 4.46
N ALA A 73 -1.21 -14.23 3.48
CA ALA A 73 -1.39 -13.84 2.08
C ALA A 73 -2.71 -14.39 1.51
N LYS A 74 -3.07 -15.63 1.88
CA LYS A 74 -4.29 -16.28 1.40
C LYS A 74 -5.55 -15.45 1.68
N GLY A 75 -6.20 -15.00 0.60
CA GLY A 75 -7.46 -14.27 0.67
C GLY A 75 -7.36 -12.83 1.20
N TYR A 76 -6.14 -12.30 1.42
CA TYR A 76 -5.95 -10.96 1.95
C TYR A 76 -6.66 -9.88 1.13
N ASN A 77 -6.49 -9.87 -0.19
CA ASN A 77 -7.13 -8.90 -1.06
C ASN A 77 -8.67 -8.96 -0.99
N LYS A 78 -9.24 -10.15 -0.84
CA LYS A 78 -10.70 -10.31 -0.63
C LYS A 78 -11.14 -9.73 0.70
N ARG A 79 -10.37 -9.94 1.78
CA ARG A 79 -10.67 -9.36 3.09
C ARG A 79 -10.58 -7.83 3.06
N LEU A 80 -9.53 -7.31 2.43
CA LEU A 80 -9.30 -5.88 2.27
C LEU A 80 -10.47 -5.19 1.55
N VAL A 81 -10.90 -5.73 0.41
CA VAL A 81 -12.03 -5.20 -0.35
C VAL A 81 -13.35 -5.34 0.42
N ARG A 82 -13.59 -6.49 1.08
CA ARG A 82 -14.80 -6.71 1.87
C ARG A 82 -14.91 -5.72 3.04
N ASN A 83 -13.81 -5.42 3.71
CA ASN A 83 -13.77 -4.49 4.85
C ASN A 83 -14.01 -3.02 4.44
N SER A 84 -13.87 -2.71 3.16
CA SER A 84 -14.04 -1.36 2.61
C SER A 84 -14.84 -1.36 1.30
N LEU A 85 -15.86 -2.22 1.20
CA LEU A 85 -16.60 -2.50 -0.02
C LEU A 85 -17.17 -1.22 -0.68
N PHE A 86 -17.88 -0.38 0.08
CA PHE A 86 -18.50 0.83 -0.47
C PHE A 86 -17.48 1.84 -1.01
N PRO A 87 -16.40 2.19 -0.28
CA PRO A 87 -15.33 3.02 -0.83
C PRO A 87 -14.72 2.46 -2.12
N PHE A 88 -14.45 1.14 -2.19
CA PHE A 88 -13.92 0.53 -3.40
C PHE A 88 -14.90 0.52 -4.57
N LEU A 89 -16.19 0.31 -4.31
CA LEU A 89 -17.24 0.41 -5.35
C LEU A 89 -17.29 1.83 -5.91
N TRP A 90 -17.22 2.85 -5.05
CA TRP A 90 -17.21 4.25 -5.48
C TRP A 90 -15.98 4.59 -6.33
N GLU A 91 -14.79 4.14 -5.90
CA GLU A 91 -13.58 4.28 -6.71
C GLU A 91 -13.71 3.54 -8.06
N GLY A 92 -14.29 2.34 -8.08
CA GLY A 92 -14.57 1.59 -9.29
C GLY A 92 -15.48 2.34 -10.26
N VAL A 93 -16.56 2.96 -9.76
CA VAL A 93 -17.46 3.79 -10.57
C VAL A 93 -16.72 4.98 -11.16
N LYS A 94 -15.91 5.70 -10.36
CA LYS A 94 -15.09 6.81 -10.87
C LYS A 94 -14.12 6.36 -11.97
N LEU A 95 -13.43 5.25 -11.75
CA LEU A 95 -12.49 4.70 -12.73
C LEU A 95 -13.18 4.29 -14.04
N LEU A 96 -14.41 3.76 -13.96
CA LEU A 96 -15.20 3.40 -15.15
C LEU A 96 -15.44 4.60 -16.06
N PHE A 97 -15.73 5.78 -15.48
CA PHE A 97 -15.95 7.00 -16.24
C PHE A 97 -14.67 7.69 -16.71
N TYR A 98 -13.64 7.72 -15.87
CA TYR A 98 -12.41 8.50 -16.15
C TYR A 98 -11.27 7.68 -16.75
N LYS A 99 -11.18 6.37 -16.43
CA LYS A 99 -10.08 5.49 -16.86
C LYS A 99 -10.58 4.06 -17.11
N PRO A 100 -11.44 3.82 -18.12
CA PRO A 100 -12.04 2.50 -18.33
C PRO A 100 -11.01 1.38 -18.58
N LYS A 101 -9.88 1.69 -19.22
CA LYS A 101 -8.79 0.71 -19.43
C LYS A 101 -8.15 0.24 -18.11
N ALA A 102 -8.13 1.09 -17.07
CA ALA A 102 -7.59 0.72 -15.77
C ALA A 102 -8.43 -0.35 -15.07
N ILE A 103 -9.73 -0.41 -15.30
CA ILE A 103 -10.60 -1.46 -14.75
C ILE A 103 -10.25 -2.83 -15.34
N VAL A 104 -9.98 -2.91 -16.64
CA VAL A 104 -9.58 -4.17 -17.28
C VAL A 104 -8.24 -4.66 -16.67
N GLN A 105 -7.27 -3.75 -16.48
CA GLN A 105 -6.00 -4.09 -15.85
C GLN A 105 -6.18 -4.50 -14.39
N LEU A 106 -7.02 -3.81 -13.63
CA LEU A 106 -7.34 -4.13 -12.25
C LEU A 106 -7.94 -5.54 -12.14
N LYS A 107 -8.93 -5.86 -12.98
CA LYS A 107 -9.53 -7.20 -13.06
C LYS A 107 -8.50 -8.27 -13.40
N ASN A 108 -7.63 -8.01 -14.37
CA ASN A 108 -6.58 -8.95 -14.77
C ASN A 108 -5.55 -9.19 -13.66
N ASN A 109 -5.15 -8.13 -12.94
CA ASN A 109 -4.23 -8.25 -11.81
C ASN A 109 -4.83 -9.03 -10.64
N PHE A 110 -6.11 -8.78 -10.31
CA PHE A 110 -6.82 -9.58 -9.30
C PHE A 110 -6.93 -11.05 -9.68
N ARG A 111 -7.17 -11.36 -10.96
CA ARG A 111 -7.25 -12.75 -11.44
C ARG A 111 -5.90 -13.46 -11.32
N LYS A 112 -4.79 -12.81 -11.70
CA LYS A 112 -3.43 -13.36 -11.56
C LYS A 112 -3.06 -13.70 -10.12
N THR A 113 -3.46 -12.87 -9.17
CA THR A 113 -3.22 -13.09 -7.74
C THR A 113 -4.02 -14.29 -7.20
N GLY A 114 -5.14 -14.67 -7.84
CA GLY A 114 -5.95 -15.84 -7.48
C GLY A 114 -5.46 -17.17 -8.04
N GLU A 115 -4.51 -17.15 -8.99
CA GLU A 115 -3.98 -18.33 -9.67
C GLU A 115 -2.66 -18.86 -9.06
N GLN A 116 -2.21 -18.32 -7.92
CA GLN A 116 -1.05 -18.84 -7.22
C GLN A 116 -1.29 -20.29 -6.78
N LYS A 117 -0.42 -21.20 -7.22
CA LYS A 117 -0.51 -22.65 -6.99
C LYS A 117 -0.11 -23.09 -5.57
N ASP A 118 0.29 -22.17 -4.72
CA ASP A 118 0.66 -22.43 -3.32
C ASP A 118 -0.53 -22.34 -2.36
N ASP A 119 -0.34 -22.76 -1.12
CA ASP A 119 -1.40 -22.71 -0.11
C ASP A 119 -1.65 -21.31 0.46
N GLY A 120 -0.79 -20.32 0.14
CA GLY A 120 -0.88 -18.94 0.60
C GLY A 120 -0.75 -18.76 2.12
N ARG A 121 -0.22 -19.77 2.84
CA ARG A 121 -0.05 -19.75 4.29
C ARG A 121 1.30 -19.20 4.70
N TYR A 122 1.59 -17.98 4.24
CA TYR A 122 2.82 -17.24 4.53
C TYR A 122 2.51 -15.75 4.68
N ALA A 123 3.42 -15.03 5.31
CA ALA A 123 3.39 -13.58 5.32
C ALA A 123 3.96 -13.04 4.00
N GLU A 124 3.34 -12.02 3.46
CA GLU A 124 3.74 -11.42 2.19
C GLU A 124 3.88 -9.90 2.33
N LEU A 125 4.99 -9.38 1.82
CA LEU A 125 5.24 -7.94 1.69
C LEU A 125 4.66 -7.46 0.35
N TYR A 126 3.71 -6.53 0.41
CA TYR A 126 3.07 -5.98 -0.80
C TYR A 126 3.73 -4.72 -1.32
N SER A 127 4.11 -3.84 -0.43
CA SER A 127 4.76 -2.58 -0.79
C SER A 127 5.80 -2.20 0.26
N ILE A 128 6.96 -1.80 -0.21
CA ILE A 128 7.97 -1.12 0.59
C ILE A 128 8.47 0.07 -0.21
N ALA A 129 8.45 1.25 0.40
CA ALA A 129 8.87 2.49 -0.25
C ALA A 129 9.56 3.40 0.75
N VAL A 130 10.52 4.15 0.25
CA VAL A 130 11.23 5.22 0.98
C VAL A 130 11.12 6.48 0.13
N GLU A 131 10.93 7.63 0.77
CA GLU A 131 10.92 8.92 0.08
C GLU A 131 12.24 9.11 -0.68
N PRO A 132 12.21 9.32 -2.00
CA PRO A 132 13.43 9.37 -2.82
C PRO A 132 14.44 10.43 -2.37
N ASP A 133 13.98 11.55 -1.84
CA ASP A 133 14.79 12.72 -1.52
C ASP A 133 15.40 12.69 -0.11
N VAL A 134 15.16 11.65 0.68
CA VAL A 134 15.65 11.57 2.07
C VAL A 134 17.17 11.45 2.17
N GLY A 135 17.84 10.87 1.17
CA GLY A 135 19.30 10.77 1.12
C GLY A 135 19.94 9.84 2.17
N ILE A 136 19.17 9.23 3.06
CA ILE A 136 19.67 8.32 4.11
C ILE A 136 19.59 6.88 3.61
N ARG A 137 20.73 6.17 3.70
CA ARG A 137 20.81 4.76 3.32
C ARG A 137 20.30 3.84 4.44
N GLY A 138 19.77 2.70 4.07
CA GLY A 138 19.38 1.64 5.00
C GLY A 138 17.97 1.76 5.58
N ILE A 139 17.20 2.81 5.26
CA ILE A 139 15.80 2.95 5.74
C ILE A 139 14.94 1.75 5.32
N GLY A 140 15.02 1.33 4.05
CA GLY A 140 14.28 0.16 3.56
C GLY A 140 14.64 -1.12 4.33
N SER A 141 15.93 -1.33 4.62
CA SER A 141 16.37 -2.49 5.42
C SER A 141 15.93 -2.40 6.87
N ALA A 142 15.74 -1.20 7.41
CA ALA A 142 15.24 -1.03 8.79
C ALA A 142 13.73 -1.33 8.91
N ILE A 143 12.98 -1.19 7.82
CA ILE A 143 11.53 -1.46 7.77
C ILE A 143 11.23 -2.98 7.72
N ILE A 144 12.13 -3.78 7.15
CA ILE A 144 12.00 -5.23 7.01
C ILE A 144 12.44 -5.95 8.28
#